data_e59d54feca22e67bc49e34855a56fbfa
#
_entry.id   e59d54feca22e67bc49e34855a56fbfa
#
_cell.length_a   1.000
_cell.length_b   1.000
_cell.length_c   1.000
_cell.angle_alpha   90.00
_cell.angle_beta   90.00
_cell.angle_gamma   90.00
#
_symmetry.space_group_name_H-M   'P 1'
#
loop_
_entity.id
_entity.type
_entity.pdbx_description
1 polymer ?
#
loop_
_entity_poly.entity_id
_entity_poly.type
_entity_poly.pdbx_seq_one_letter_code
_entity_poly.pdbx_strand_id
1 'polypeptide(L)'
;QSVYVPTYNDMLKVIFGYKFKRGRMRDFVALLSGRNFEERTNEEQIVEQSFEKLKEGIFDFLNEHNFKTYLNRLANIGMVRENFIQAKNVLNFGYILFLILKEQGFDSSIRNRVVEQWLVLSNVTKRYSGSSETKIQQDIDLLLETKDPEKFILRVEASELSETFWNVNLIEQLTTTYTPNFYVFLMAQIRENNRGFLSTETVQSMIMNTGDIHHVFPKNYLTSNGKDIKLYNQIGNYVMMQKEMNIKVGNKSPKEYLNKYIENDWNLEENAIPSELADMEIESYNQFLFERRKLM
;
A
#
# COMPACT_ATOMS: atom_id res chain seq x y z
N GLN A 1 15.93 -0.05 -8.49
CA GLN A 1 15.60 0.92 -7.41
C GLN A 1 15.19 0.12 -6.18
N SER A 2 15.67 0.54 -5.00
CA SER A 2 15.26 -0.11 -3.75
C SER A 2 13.81 0.30 -3.42
N VAL A 3 12.99 -0.67 -3.09
CA VAL A 3 11.56 -0.48 -2.76
C VAL A 3 11.38 0.06 -1.33
N TYR A 4 12.31 -0.23 -0.45
CA TYR A 4 12.35 0.25 0.93
C TYR A 4 13.77 0.65 1.31
N VAL A 5 13.96 1.94 1.56
CA VAL A 5 15.23 2.53 2.01
C VAL A 5 15.04 3.09 3.41
N PRO A 6 15.31 2.27 4.46
CA PRO A 6 15.15 2.73 5.83
C PRO A 6 16.22 3.77 6.18
N THR A 7 15.78 4.83 6.86
CA THR A 7 16.67 5.80 7.51
C THR A 7 17.18 5.24 8.85
N TYR A 8 18.13 5.90 9.46
CA TYR A 8 18.56 5.58 10.83
C TYR A 8 17.38 5.60 11.83
N ASN A 9 16.48 6.56 11.69
CA ASN A 9 15.30 6.64 12.55
C ASN A 9 14.32 5.48 12.31
N ASP A 10 14.16 5.03 11.07
CA ASP A 10 13.35 3.84 10.75
C ASP A 10 13.96 2.58 11.37
N MET A 11 15.29 2.43 11.28
CA MET A 11 16.00 1.32 11.92
C MET A 11 15.76 1.30 13.44
N LEU A 12 15.90 2.43 14.12
CA LEU A 12 15.63 2.52 15.55
C LEU A 12 14.17 2.16 15.89
N LYS A 13 13.20 2.64 15.11
CA LYS A 13 11.78 2.29 15.31
C LYS A 13 11.54 0.79 15.16
N VAL A 14 12.13 0.17 14.14
CA VAL A 14 12.00 -1.27 13.93
C VAL A 14 12.63 -2.06 15.07
N ILE A 15 13.85 -1.72 15.46
CA ILE A 15 14.56 -2.41 16.57
C ILE A 15 13.76 -2.25 17.86
N PHE A 16 13.27 -1.05 18.15
CA PHE A 16 12.53 -0.79 19.36
C PHE A 16 11.21 -1.55 19.42
N GLY A 17 10.44 -1.54 18.33
CA GLY A 17 9.22 -2.35 18.20
C GLY A 17 9.48 -3.85 18.31
N TYR A 18 10.56 -4.33 17.68
CA TYR A 18 10.92 -5.74 17.65
C TYR A 18 11.50 -6.23 18.97
N LYS A 19 12.59 -5.63 19.47
CA LYS A 19 13.30 -6.14 20.68
C LYS A 19 12.65 -5.73 21.99
N PHE A 20 12.12 -4.49 22.06
CA PHE A 20 11.55 -3.96 23.28
C PHE A 20 10.03 -4.08 23.35
N LYS A 21 9.38 -4.50 22.25
CA LYS A 21 7.91 -4.61 22.14
C LYS A 21 7.20 -3.30 22.47
N ARG A 22 7.77 -2.17 22.03
CA ARG A 22 7.26 -0.81 22.28
C ARG A 22 7.27 0.02 21.00
N GLY A 23 6.20 0.80 20.81
CA GLY A 23 6.01 1.65 19.63
C GLY A 23 6.35 3.12 19.82
N ARG A 24 6.52 3.58 21.07
CA ARG A 24 6.71 5.00 21.39
C ARG A 24 8.18 5.33 21.58
N MET A 25 8.77 6.14 20.71
CA MET A 25 10.19 6.48 20.76
C MET A 25 10.65 7.15 22.07
N ARG A 26 9.78 7.88 22.75
CA ARG A 26 10.08 8.43 24.08
C ARG A 26 10.41 7.35 25.11
N ASP A 27 9.76 6.18 25.01
CA ASP A 27 9.99 5.07 25.94
C ASP A 27 11.36 4.45 25.68
N PHE A 28 11.86 4.50 24.43
CA PHE A 28 13.21 4.05 24.08
C PHE A 28 14.30 4.87 24.78
N VAL A 29 14.17 6.20 24.72
CA VAL A 29 15.10 7.10 25.44
C VAL A 29 15.07 6.85 26.94
N ALA A 30 13.88 6.63 27.50
CA ALA A 30 13.74 6.32 28.93
C ALA A 30 14.44 5.01 29.32
N LEU A 31 14.28 3.95 28.51
CA LEU A 31 14.96 2.66 28.75
C LEU A 31 16.49 2.79 28.68
N LEU A 32 17.01 3.50 27.69
CA LEU A 32 18.46 3.76 27.58
C LEU A 32 19.00 4.63 28.73
N SER A 33 18.12 5.34 29.43
CA SER A 33 18.43 6.11 30.66
C SER A 33 18.18 5.31 31.95
N GLY A 34 17.91 4.00 31.84
CA GLY A 34 17.73 3.10 32.98
C GLY A 34 16.32 3.03 33.55
N ARG A 35 15.30 3.58 32.86
CA ARG A 35 13.92 3.58 33.37
C ARG A 35 13.34 2.19 33.44
N ASN A 36 13.00 1.74 34.64
CA ASN A 36 12.14 0.59 34.90
C ASN A 36 10.69 1.02 34.85
N PHE A 37 9.91 0.56 33.86
CA PHE A 37 8.50 0.96 33.71
C PHE A 37 7.56 0.23 34.67
N GLU A 38 7.94 -0.94 35.16
CA GLU A 38 7.14 -1.73 36.10
C GLU A 38 7.26 -1.15 37.52
N GLU A 39 8.50 -0.96 38.00
CA GLU A 39 8.79 -0.45 39.34
C GLU A 39 8.85 1.08 39.41
N ARG A 40 8.86 1.75 38.24
CA ARG A 40 8.97 3.22 38.14
C ARG A 40 10.26 3.81 38.72
N THR A 41 11.31 3.00 38.79
CA THR A 41 12.65 3.35 39.26
C THR A 41 13.60 3.64 38.08
N ASN A 42 14.82 4.06 38.39
CA ASN A 42 15.94 4.12 37.44
C ASN A 42 17.05 3.21 37.96
N GLU A 43 17.51 2.30 37.10
CA GLU A 43 18.44 1.23 37.43
C GLU A 43 19.54 1.13 36.38
N GLU A 44 20.82 1.06 36.81
CA GLU A 44 21.97 0.95 35.94
C GLU A 44 21.96 -0.36 35.14
N GLN A 45 21.47 -1.44 35.77
CA GLN A 45 21.31 -2.72 35.09
C GLN A 45 20.38 -2.67 33.87
N ILE A 46 19.34 -1.85 33.92
CA ILE A 46 18.44 -1.65 32.77
C ILE A 46 19.14 -0.94 31.62
N VAL A 47 20.07 -0.04 31.92
CA VAL A 47 20.89 0.62 30.89
C VAL A 47 21.69 -0.43 30.12
N GLU A 48 22.45 -1.27 30.83
CA GLU A 48 23.28 -2.32 30.21
C GLU A 48 22.46 -3.32 29.40
N GLN A 49 21.36 -3.82 29.98
CA GLN A 49 20.46 -4.75 29.27
C GLN A 49 19.83 -4.10 28.02
N SER A 50 19.46 -2.83 28.11
CA SER A 50 18.89 -2.10 26.97
C SER A 50 19.90 -1.91 25.85
N PHE A 51 21.16 -1.62 26.17
CA PHE A 51 22.22 -1.51 25.17
C PHE A 51 22.54 -2.85 24.50
N GLU A 52 22.59 -3.96 25.24
CA GLU A 52 22.78 -5.28 24.63
C GLU A 52 21.60 -5.66 23.71
N LYS A 53 20.35 -5.46 24.14
CA LYS A 53 19.17 -5.65 23.29
C LYS A 53 19.20 -4.77 22.04
N LEU A 54 19.62 -3.51 22.15
CA LEU A 54 19.77 -2.61 21.01
C LEU A 54 20.80 -3.15 20.03
N LYS A 55 21.96 -3.59 20.52
CA LYS A 55 23.03 -4.16 19.72
C LYS A 55 22.57 -5.42 18.96
N GLU A 56 21.92 -6.36 19.65
CA GLU A 56 21.30 -7.53 19.01
C GLU A 56 20.30 -7.11 17.94
N GLY A 57 19.43 -6.15 18.25
CA GLY A 57 18.44 -5.63 17.30
C GLY A 57 19.06 -5.01 16.05
N ILE A 58 20.22 -4.34 16.19
CA ILE A 58 20.97 -3.81 15.04
C ILE A 58 21.46 -4.96 14.15
N PHE A 59 22.03 -6.02 14.72
CA PHE A 59 22.48 -7.19 13.94
C PHE A 59 21.30 -7.89 13.24
N ASP A 60 20.16 -8.07 13.92
CA ASP A 60 18.97 -8.67 13.32
C ASP A 60 18.39 -7.82 12.20
N PHE A 61 18.35 -6.50 12.38
CA PHE A 61 17.90 -5.55 11.37
C PHE A 61 18.80 -5.55 10.13
N LEU A 62 20.11 -5.54 10.33
CA LEU A 62 21.13 -5.53 9.28
C LEU A 62 21.37 -6.91 8.66
N ASN A 63 20.73 -7.97 9.18
CA ASN A 63 20.87 -9.32 8.63
C ASN A 63 20.35 -9.34 7.18
N GLU A 64 21.26 -9.55 6.23
CA GLU A 64 20.97 -9.49 4.80
C GLU A 64 19.86 -10.44 4.37
N HIS A 65 19.85 -11.67 4.93
CA HIS A 65 18.81 -12.65 4.62
C HIS A 65 17.44 -12.21 5.12
N ASN A 66 17.35 -11.66 6.32
CA ASN A 66 16.09 -11.14 6.86
C ASN A 66 15.56 -10.00 5.99
N PHE A 67 16.44 -9.04 5.69
CA PHE A 67 16.05 -7.87 4.92
C PHE A 67 15.63 -8.23 3.49
N LYS A 68 16.41 -9.06 2.80
CA LYS A 68 16.04 -9.54 1.45
C LYS A 68 14.72 -10.32 1.44
N THR A 69 14.51 -11.20 2.45
CA THR A 69 13.26 -11.94 2.57
C THR A 69 12.08 -11.00 2.78
N TYR A 70 12.24 -9.97 3.59
CA TYR A 70 11.21 -8.94 3.78
C TYR A 70 10.95 -8.13 2.49
N LEU A 71 11.99 -7.71 1.78
CA LEU A 71 11.83 -7.02 0.48
C LEU A 71 11.05 -7.87 -0.53
N ASN A 72 11.23 -9.19 -0.53
CA ASN A 72 10.44 -10.08 -1.38
C ASN A 72 8.95 -10.06 -1.03
N ARG A 73 8.58 -9.81 0.25
CA ARG A 73 7.15 -9.65 0.64
C ARG A 73 6.57 -8.38 0.05
N LEU A 74 7.34 -7.29 0.00
CA LEU A 74 6.92 -6.06 -0.64
C LEU A 74 6.70 -6.25 -2.14
N ALA A 75 7.61 -6.96 -2.80
CA ALA A 75 7.45 -7.28 -4.22
C ALA A 75 6.20 -8.15 -4.49
N ASN A 76 5.93 -9.13 -3.62
CA ASN A 76 4.77 -10.02 -3.75
C ASN A 76 3.42 -9.32 -3.65
N ILE A 77 3.34 -8.19 -2.93
CA ILE A 77 2.13 -7.37 -2.88
C ILE A 77 2.05 -6.34 -4.02
N GLY A 78 2.95 -6.41 -4.99
CA GLY A 78 2.98 -5.49 -6.13
C GLY A 78 3.67 -4.15 -5.86
N MET A 79 4.37 -4.01 -4.74
CA MET A 79 5.12 -2.79 -4.44
C MET A 79 6.43 -2.77 -5.22
N VAL A 80 6.49 -1.98 -6.28
CA VAL A 80 7.66 -1.86 -7.17
C VAL A 80 8.42 -0.54 -7.03
N ARG A 81 7.85 0.44 -6.30
CA ARG A 81 8.46 1.73 -5.99
C ARG A 81 8.14 2.16 -4.56
N GLU A 82 9.05 2.90 -3.92
CA GLU A 82 8.90 3.38 -2.54
C GLU A 82 7.63 4.24 -2.34
N ASN A 83 7.27 5.06 -3.33
CA ASN A 83 6.10 5.95 -3.24
C ASN A 83 4.74 5.26 -3.35
N PHE A 84 4.69 3.93 -3.53
CA PHE A 84 3.43 3.16 -3.55
C PHE A 84 2.81 3.04 -2.16
N ILE A 85 3.61 3.15 -1.12
CA ILE A 85 3.14 3.21 0.26
C ILE A 85 3.50 4.58 0.85
N GLN A 86 2.47 5.32 1.28
CA GLN A 86 2.66 6.68 1.77
C GLN A 86 3.23 6.79 3.17
N ALA A 87 2.70 5.97 4.07
CA ALA A 87 3.12 5.98 5.45
C ALA A 87 4.28 4.99 5.63
N LYS A 88 5.50 5.49 5.72
CA LYS A 88 6.70 4.64 5.92
C LYS A 88 6.59 3.73 7.14
N ASN A 89 5.76 4.12 8.13
CA ASN A 89 5.47 3.26 9.28
C ASN A 89 4.70 1.98 8.94
N VAL A 90 4.04 1.88 7.77
CA VAL A 90 3.51 0.60 7.24
C VAL A 90 4.66 -0.37 6.99
N LEU A 91 5.73 0.11 6.36
CA LEU A 91 6.92 -0.69 6.06
C LEU A 91 7.69 -1.04 7.33
N ASN A 92 7.85 -0.06 8.23
CA ASN A 92 8.54 -0.28 9.49
C ASN A 92 7.84 -1.33 10.35
N PHE A 93 6.51 -1.25 10.49
CA PHE A 93 5.77 -2.24 11.27
C PHE A 93 5.71 -3.60 10.56
N GLY A 94 5.59 -3.65 9.24
CA GLY A 94 5.69 -4.90 8.47
C GLY A 94 7.00 -5.64 8.76
N TYR A 95 8.12 -4.92 8.89
CA TYR A 95 9.41 -5.52 9.25
C TYR A 95 9.48 -5.91 10.72
N ILE A 96 8.91 -5.13 11.64
CA ILE A 96 8.74 -5.52 13.05
C ILE A 96 7.99 -6.85 13.15
N LEU A 97 6.84 -6.95 12.48
CA LEU A 97 6.00 -8.14 12.46
C LEU A 97 6.77 -9.35 11.90
N PHE A 98 7.47 -9.18 10.78
CA PHE A 98 8.31 -10.21 10.19
C PHE A 98 9.36 -10.75 11.19
N LEU A 99 10.07 -9.86 11.88
CA LEU A 99 11.12 -10.23 12.84
C LEU A 99 10.53 -10.91 14.09
N ILE A 100 9.42 -10.41 14.63
CA ILE A 100 8.73 -11.02 15.77
C ILE A 100 8.28 -12.44 15.43
N LEU A 101 7.61 -12.63 14.31
CA LEU A 101 7.11 -13.95 13.91
C LEU A 101 8.25 -14.94 13.62
N LYS A 102 9.38 -14.45 13.11
CA LYS A 102 10.57 -15.27 12.91
C LYS A 102 11.18 -15.69 14.25
N GLU A 103 11.32 -14.77 15.20
CA GLU A 103 11.84 -15.04 16.56
C GLU A 103 10.96 -16.05 17.30
N GLN A 104 9.64 -15.96 17.13
CA GLN A 104 8.68 -16.90 17.71
C GLN A 104 8.63 -18.28 17.02
N GLY A 105 9.41 -18.48 15.95
CA GLY A 105 9.50 -19.76 15.25
C GLY A 105 8.33 -20.11 14.36
N PHE A 106 7.48 -19.15 13.97
CA PHE A 106 6.39 -19.42 13.03
C PHE A 106 6.91 -19.86 11.67
N ASP A 107 6.22 -20.84 11.07
CA ASP A 107 6.52 -21.31 9.73
C ASP A 107 6.60 -20.17 8.72
N SER A 108 7.48 -20.32 7.73
CA SER A 108 7.71 -19.28 6.72
C SER A 108 6.46 -18.96 5.89
N SER A 109 5.60 -19.94 5.64
CA SER A 109 4.37 -19.75 4.88
C SER A 109 3.36 -18.88 5.64
N ILE A 110 3.16 -19.15 6.93
CA ILE A 110 2.30 -18.37 7.82
C ILE A 110 2.88 -16.96 7.97
N ARG A 111 4.15 -16.85 8.32
CA ARG A 111 4.82 -15.55 8.49
C ARG A 111 4.71 -14.66 7.25
N ASN A 112 5.01 -15.22 6.08
CA ASN A 112 4.98 -14.48 4.83
C ASN A 112 3.56 -14.00 4.50
N ARG A 113 2.57 -14.88 4.60
CA ARG A 113 1.16 -14.55 4.37
C ARG A 113 0.67 -13.44 5.30
N VAL A 114 0.92 -13.56 6.59
CA VAL A 114 0.51 -12.58 7.60
C VAL A 114 1.16 -11.21 7.36
N VAL A 115 2.45 -11.19 7.03
CA VAL A 115 3.16 -9.93 6.71
C VAL A 115 2.59 -9.28 5.45
N GLU A 116 2.33 -10.05 4.39
CA GLU A 116 1.73 -9.55 3.15
C GLU A 116 0.30 -9.02 3.37
N GLN A 117 -0.55 -9.76 4.09
CA GLN A 117 -1.89 -9.30 4.47
C GLN A 117 -1.83 -8.01 5.29
N TRP A 118 -0.93 -7.95 6.26
CA TRP A 118 -0.74 -6.74 7.06
C TRP A 118 -0.35 -5.53 6.24
N LEU A 119 0.61 -5.67 5.34
CA LEU A 119 1.07 -4.59 4.48
C LEU A 119 -0.05 -4.03 3.61
N VAL A 120 -0.86 -4.90 3.01
CA VAL A 120 -2.03 -4.48 2.20
C VAL A 120 -3.07 -3.81 3.09
N LEU A 121 -3.50 -4.46 4.18
CA LEU A 121 -4.52 -3.98 5.11
C LEU A 121 -4.16 -2.60 5.66
N SER A 122 -2.95 -2.44 6.20
CA SER A 122 -2.51 -1.20 6.83
C SER A 122 -2.35 -0.05 5.82
N ASN A 123 -2.02 -0.36 4.56
CA ASN A 123 -1.93 0.64 3.50
C ASN A 123 -3.32 1.10 3.04
N VAL A 124 -4.23 0.17 2.76
CA VAL A 124 -5.61 0.45 2.31
C VAL A 124 -6.41 1.22 3.35
N THR A 125 -6.26 0.87 4.63
CA THR A 125 -6.95 1.53 5.74
C THR A 125 -6.26 2.82 6.21
N LYS A 126 -5.10 3.16 5.65
CA LYS A 126 -4.26 4.30 6.08
C LYS A 126 -3.94 4.26 7.58
N ARG A 127 -3.71 3.06 8.11
CA ARG A 127 -3.61 2.78 9.55
C ARG A 127 -2.63 3.67 10.30
N TYR A 128 -1.55 4.11 9.68
CA TYR A 128 -0.50 4.92 10.31
C TYR A 128 -0.47 6.38 9.85
N SER A 129 -1.59 6.89 9.32
CA SER A 129 -1.68 8.28 8.85
C SER A 129 -1.83 9.35 9.96
N GLY A 130 -2.13 8.94 11.20
CA GLY A 130 -2.31 9.83 12.35
C GLY A 130 -1.23 9.63 13.42
N SER A 131 -1.63 9.36 14.65
CA SER A 131 -0.73 9.10 15.79
C SER A 131 -0.03 7.74 15.68
N SER A 132 0.88 7.63 14.75
CA SER A 132 1.47 6.37 14.32
C SER A 132 2.17 5.59 15.43
N GLU A 133 2.88 6.25 16.34
CA GLU A 133 3.57 5.57 17.45
C GLU A 133 2.59 4.90 18.43
N THR A 134 1.46 5.57 18.71
CA THR A 134 0.41 4.99 19.56
C THR A 134 -0.24 3.81 18.87
N LYS A 135 -0.48 3.90 17.55
CA LYS A 135 -1.07 2.81 16.79
C LYS A 135 -0.13 1.62 16.68
N ILE A 136 1.16 1.85 16.46
CA ILE A 136 2.19 0.80 16.48
C ILE A 136 2.20 0.08 17.84
N GLN A 137 2.13 0.83 18.96
CA GLN A 137 2.05 0.21 20.29
C GLN A 137 0.82 -0.68 20.43
N GLN A 138 -0.36 -0.19 20.02
CA GLN A 138 -1.59 -0.98 20.05
C GLN A 138 -1.49 -2.26 19.23
N ASP A 139 -0.85 -2.19 18.07
CA ASP A 139 -0.68 -3.34 17.18
C ASP A 139 0.31 -4.37 17.77
N ILE A 140 1.38 -3.92 18.41
CA ILE A 140 2.30 -4.79 19.15
C ILE A 140 1.56 -5.48 20.32
N ASP A 141 0.83 -4.71 21.12
CA ASP A 141 0.09 -5.23 22.27
C ASP A 141 -0.93 -6.28 21.83
N LEU A 142 -1.70 -6.00 20.76
CA LEU A 142 -2.67 -6.92 20.20
C LEU A 142 -2.03 -8.21 19.65
N LEU A 143 -0.89 -8.09 18.95
CA LEU A 143 -0.14 -9.25 18.46
C LEU A 143 0.32 -10.15 19.60
N LEU A 144 0.84 -9.55 20.67
CA LEU A 144 1.32 -10.28 21.85
C LEU A 144 0.18 -10.91 22.68
N GLU A 145 -0.97 -10.21 22.77
CA GLU A 145 -2.18 -10.70 23.42
C GLU A 145 -2.75 -11.92 22.70
N THR A 146 -2.89 -11.83 21.38
CA THR A 146 -3.48 -12.93 20.59
C THR A 146 -2.63 -14.17 20.55
N LYS A 147 -1.30 -14.04 20.62
CA LYS A 147 -0.31 -15.13 20.48
C LYS A 147 -0.47 -15.97 19.20
N ASP A 148 -1.28 -15.48 18.27
CA ASP A 148 -1.64 -16.13 17.02
C ASP A 148 -1.70 -15.04 15.93
N PRO A 149 -0.77 -15.08 14.97
CA PRO A 149 -0.66 -14.01 13.97
C PRO A 149 -1.87 -13.96 13.01
N GLU A 150 -2.55 -15.08 12.77
CA GLU A 150 -3.75 -15.09 11.93
C GLU A 150 -4.94 -14.47 12.67
N LYS A 151 -5.11 -14.76 13.95
CA LYS A 151 -6.12 -14.09 14.79
C LYS A 151 -5.86 -12.61 14.94
N PHE A 152 -4.58 -12.20 15.01
CA PHE A 152 -4.21 -10.80 15.02
C PHE A 152 -4.73 -10.09 13.76
N ILE A 153 -4.48 -10.64 12.56
CA ILE A 153 -5.00 -10.09 11.30
C ILE A 153 -6.53 -10.02 11.32
N LEU A 154 -7.21 -11.12 11.64
CA LEU A 154 -8.68 -11.18 11.66
C LEU A 154 -9.32 -10.15 12.61
N ARG A 155 -8.72 -9.90 13.78
CA ARG A 155 -9.19 -8.85 14.70
C ARG A 155 -9.06 -7.46 14.11
N VAL A 156 -7.96 -7.18 13.43
CA VAL A 156 -7.75 -5.88 12.78
C VAL A 156 -8.69 -5.71 11.60
N GLU A 157 -8.85 -6.73 10.75
CA GLU A 157 -9.81 -6.73 9.64
C GLU A 157 -11.22 -6.44 10.15
N ALA A 158 -11.68 -7.16 11.17
CA ALA A 158 -13.01 -6.96 11.74
C ALA A 158 -13.25 -5.54 12.29
N SER A 159 -12.18 -4.87 12.77
CA SER A 159 -12.30 -3.50 13.27
C SER A 159 -12.21 -2.42 12.18
N GLU A 160 -11.47 -2.65 11.11
CA GLU A 160 -11.16 -1.65 10.09
C GLU A 160 -12.02 -1.78 8.83
N LEU A 161 -12.34 -3.01 8.41
CA LEU A 161 -13.05 -3.30 7.15
C LEU A 161 -14.55 -3.45 7.35
N SER A 162 -15.18 -2.45 7.95
CA SER A 162 -16.65 -2.39 8.14
C SER A 162 -17.38 -2.19 6.80
N GLU A 163 -18.70 -2.40 6.77
CA GLU A 163 -19.52 -2.02 5.61
C GLU A 163 -19.36 -0.56 5.23
N THR A 164 -19.21 0.33 6.19
CA THR A 164 -18.95 1.77 5.96
C THR A 164 -17.60 1.98 5.28
N PHE A 165 -16.58 1.19 5.64
CA PHE A 165 -15.30 1.26 4.96
C PHE A 165 -15.45 0.95 3.46
N TRP A 166 -16.11 -0.14 3.11
CA TRP A 166 -16.26 -0.56 1.71
C TRP A 166 -17.19 0.35 0.91
N ASN A 167 -18.35 0.69 1.47
CA ASN A 167 -19.41 1.37 0.73
C ASN A 167 -19.27 2.90 0.73
N VAL A 168 -18.49 3.48 1.64
CA VAL A 168 -18.34 4.92 1.76
C VAL A 168 -16.87 5.31 1.69
N ASN A 169 -16.03 4.90 2.66
CA ASN A 169 -14.68 5.45 2.79
C ASN A 169 -13.78 5.10 1.61
N LEU A 170 -13.84 3.87 1.11
CA LEU A 170 -13.05 3.44 -0.03
C LEU A 170 -13.53 4.13 -1.33
N ILE A 171 -14.85 4.23 -1.53
CA ILE A 171 -15.42 4.93 -2.69
C ILE A 171 -15.03 6.40 -2.69
N GLU A 172 -15.08 7.08 -1.54
CA GLU A 172 -14.62 8.46 -1.41
C GLU A 172 -13.14 8.61 -1.76
N GLN A 173 -12.29 7.66 -1.36
CA GLN A 173 -10.88 7.65 -1.74
C GLN A 173 -10.70 7.59 -3.27
N LEU A 174 -11.56 6.88 -3.99
CA LEU A 174 -11.53 6.76 -5.45
C LEU A 174 -12.08 8.01 -6.18
N THR A 175 -12.77 8.90 -5.48
CA THR A 175 -13.22 10.19 -6.03
C THR A 175 -12.15 11.28 -5.99
N THR A 176 -11.04 11.06 -5.28
CA THR A 176 -9.97 12.05 -5.14
C THR A 176 -9.02 12.07 -6.33
N THR A 177 -8.26 13.16 -6.45
CA THR A 177 -7.14 13.28 -7.40
C THR A 177 -5.84 12.70 -6.83
N TYR A 178 -5.88 12.16 -5.63
CA TYR A 178 -4.71 11.78 -4.86
C TYR A 178 -4.09 10.47 -5.37
N THR A 179 -3.13 10.60 -6.24
CA THR A 179 -2.44 9.49 -6.92
C THR A 179 -2.02 8.32 -6.01
N PRO A 180 -1.56 8.52 -4.77
CA PRO A 180 -1.23 7.40 -3.90
C PRO A 180 -2.39 6.43 -3.62
N ASN A 181 -3.64 6.88 -3.64
CA ASN A 181 -4.77 5.95 -3.54
C ASN A 181 -4.86 5.06 -4.80
N PHE A 182 -4.47 5.59 -5.96
CA PHE A 182 -4.40 4.83 -7.20
C PHE A 182 -3.27 3.78 -7.17
N TYR A 183 -2.17 4.05 -6.46
CA TYR A 183 -1.08 3.06 -6.34
C TYR A 183 -1.52 1.76 -5.66
N VAL A 184 -2.51 1.81 -4.75
CA VAL A 184 -3.08 0.58 -4.16
C VAL A 184 -3.71 -0.30 -5.24
N PHE A 185 -4.46 0.30 -6.16
CA PHE A 185 -5.04 -0.40 -7.30
C PHE A 185 -3.95 -0.94 -8.25
N LEU A 186 -2.91 -0.13 -8.54
CA LEU A 186 -1.79 -0.59 -9.36
C LEU A 186 -1.02 -1.76 -8.71
N MET A 187 -0.89 -1.77 -7.38
CA MET A 187 -0.29 -2.92 -6.67
C MET A 187 -1.09 -4.20 -6.90
N ALA A 188 -2.42 -4.14 -6.86
CA ALA A 188 -3.27 -5.28 -7.18
C ALA A 188 -3.08 -5.73 -8.63
N GLN A 189 -3.08 -4.81 -9.60
CA GLN A 189 -2.83 -5.12 -11.01
C GLN A 189 -1.44 -5.76 -11.25
N ILE A 190 -0.40 -5.28 -10.57
CA ILE A 190 0.96 -5.84 -10.66
C ILE A 190 0.98 -7.27 -10.11
N ARG A 191 0.35 -7.50 -8.97
CA ARG A 191 0.26 -8.82 -8.34
C ARG A 191 -0.42 -9.84 -9.24
N GLU A 192 -1.48 -9.44 -9.92
CA GLU A 192 -2.23 -10.28 -10.87
C GLU A 192 -1.56 -10.35 -12.26
N ASN A 193 -0.41 -9.68 -12.45
CA ASN A 193 0.31 -9.57 -13.72
C ASN A 193 -0.54 -8.97 -14.86
N ASN A 194 -1.46 -8.06 -14.53
CA ASN A 194 -2.37 -7.42 -15.46
C ASN A 194 -1.65 -6.52 -16.45
N ARG A 195 -2.18 -6.46 -17.67
CA ARG A 195 -1.71 -5.55 -18.72
C ARG A 195 -2.25 -4.14 -18.47
N GLY A 196 -1.49 -3.13 -18.87
CA GLY A 196 -1.97 -1.76 -18.90
C GLY A 196 -3.09 -1.57 -19.92
N PHE A 197 -3.86 -0.49 -19.79
CA PHE A 197 -5.00 -0.23 -20.64
C PHE A 197 -4.58 -0.06 -22.11
N LEU A 198 -5.24 -0.79 -23.01
CA LEU A 198 -4.96 -0.80 -24.45
C LEU A 198 -3.52 -1.20 -24.80
N SER A 199 -2.94 -2.12 -24.04
CA SER A 199 -1.55 -2.52 -24.20
C SER A 199 -1.36 -4.02 -24.06
N THR A 200 -0.30 -4.52 -24.67
CA THR A 200 0.21 -5.88 -24.45
C THR A 200 1.22 -5.93 -23.30
N GLU A 201 1.72 -4.76 -22.84
CA GLU A 201 2.66 -4.70 -21.73
C GLU A 201 1.93 -4.73 -20.39
N THR A 202 2.56 -5.37 -19.39
CA THR A 202 2.06 -5.39 -18.02
C THR A 202 2.18 -4.02 -17.36
N VAL A 203 1.29 -3.74 -16.40
CA VAL A 203 1.36 -2.53 -15.55
C VAL A 203 2.73 -2.39 -14.90
N GLN A 204 3.33 -3.50 -14.44
CA GLN A 204 4.69 -3.49 -13.87
C GLN A 204 5.74 -3.01 -14.89
N SER A 205 5.73 -3.56 -16.11
CA SER A 205 6.65 -3.15 -17.18
C SER A 205 6.50 -1.65 -17.49
N MET A 206 5.27 -1.18 -17.61
CA MET A 206 4.98 0.23 -17.88
C MET A 206 5.53 1.15 -16.79
N ILE A 207 5.30 0.82 -15.51
CA ILE A 207 5.80 1.63 -14.39
C ILE A 207 7.31 1.69 -14.39
N MET A 208 7.99 0.62 -14.75
CA MET A 208 9.46 0.56 -14.76
C MET A 208 10.08 1.30 -15.95
N ASN A 209 9.37 1.41 -17.07
CA ASN A 209 9.93 1.91 -18.33
C ASN A 209 9.23 3.17 -18.87
N THR A 210 8.11 3.02 -19.55
CA THR A 210 7.56 4.04 -20.47
C THR A 210 6.11 4.44 -20.21
N GLY A 211 5.43 3.78 -19.26
CA GLY A 211 4.03 4.05 -18.97
C GLY A 211 3.85 5.28 -18.09
N ASP A 212 2.67 5.86 -18.19
CA ASP A 212 2.24 6.98 -17.34
C ASP A 212 0.76 6.81 -16.96
N ILE A 213 0.32 7.60 -15.98
CA ILE A 213 -1.09 7.65 -15.57
C ILE A 213 -1.84 8.54 -16.55
N HIS A 214 -2.84 7.98 -17.19
CA HIS A 214 -3.69 8.67 -18.16
C HIS A 214 -5.17 8.57 -17.76
N HIS A 215 -6.02 9.25 -18.52
CA HIS A 215 -7.47 9.28 -18.31
C HIS A 215 -8.17 8.35 -19.31
N VAL A 216 -9.11 7.53 -18.84
CA VAL A 216 -9.98 6.72 -19.72
C VAL A 216 -10.85 7.65 -20.58
N PHE A 217 -11.54 8.59 -19.95
CA PHE A 217 -12.15 9.72 -20.67
C PHE A 217 -11.12 10.85 -20.72
N PRO A 218 -10.57 11.19 -21.90
CA PRO A 218 -9.49 12.16 -22.02
C PRO A 218 -9.84 13.52 -21.43
N LYS A 219 -8.86 14.12 -20.75
CA LYS A 219 -9.02 15.42 -20.10
C LYS A 219 -9.61 16.48 -21.02
N ASN A 220 -9.04 16.63 -22.23
CA ASN A 220 -9.49 17.66 -23.15
C ASN A 220 -10.89 17.38 -23.70
N TYR A 221 -11.26 16.11 -23.92
CA TYR A 221 -12.62 15.72 -24.27
C TYR A 221 -13.61 16.16 -23.18
N LEU A 222 -13.33 15.88 -21.93
CA LEU A 222 -14.18 16.26 -20.80
C LEU A 222 -14.26 17.79 -20.62
N THR A 223 -13.13 18.48 -20.74
CA THR A 223 -13.09 19.96 -20.60
C THR A 223 -13.89 20.66 -21.70
N SER A 224 -13.78 20.19 -22.95
CA SER A 224 -14.55 20.71 -24.06
C SER A 224 -16.07 20.49 -23.93
N ASN A 225 -16.47 19.51 -23.10
CA ASN A 225 -17.85 19.22 -22.75
C ASN A 225 -18.26 19.78 -21.37
N GLY A 226 -17.55 20.80 -20.86
CA GLY A 226 -17.92 21.55 -19.65
C GLY A 226 -17.66 20.87 -18.33
N LYS A 227 -16.86 19.79 -18.29
CA LYS A 227 -16.45 19.15 -17.05
C LYS A 227 -15.25 19.87 -16.44
N ASP A 228 -15.34 20.23 -15.17
CA ASP A 228 -14.24 20.88 -14.44
C ASP A 228 -13.15 19.91 -13.97
N ILE A 229 -12.06 20.46 -13.42
CA ILE A 229 -10.90 19.69 -12.97
C ILE A 229 -11.25 18.63 -11.92
N LYS A 230 -12.20 18.90 -11.02
CA LYS A 230 -12.59 17.94 -9.97
C LYS A 230 -13.35 16.76 -10.54
N LEU A 231 -14.04 16.95 -11.65
CA LEU A 231 -14.82 15.91 -12.31
C LEU A 231 -13.94 15.01 -13.17
N TYR A 232 -12.98 15.54 -13.94
CA TYR A 232 -12.15 14.68 -14.79
C TYR A 232 -10.93 14.10 -14.10
N ASN A 233 -10.42 14.78 -13.09
CA ASN A 233 -9.19 14.41 -12.42
C ASN A 233 -9.48 13.56 -11.16
N GLN A 234 -9.99 12.36 -11.36
CA GLN A 234 -10.37 11.40 -10.31
C GLN A 234 -9.72 10.05 -10.59
N ILE A 235 -9.43 9.30 -9.51
CA ILE A 235 -8.88 7.94 -9.61
C ILE A 235 -9.76 7.03 -10.46
N GLY A 236 -11.08 7.12 -10.31
CA GLY A 236 -12.04 6.41 -11.16
C GLY A 236 -11.90 6.67 -12.66
N ASN A 237 -11.17 7.71 -13.09
CA ASN A 237 -10.86 7.98 -14.49
C ASN A 237 -9.40 7.66 -14.86
N TYR A 238 -8.57 7.16 -13.94
CA TYR A 238 -7.15 6.89 -14.19
C TYR A 238 -6.88 5.47 -14.65
N VAL A 239 -5.95 5.33 -15.59
CA VAL A 239 -5.39 4.06 -16.06
C VAL A 239 -3.90 4.18 -16.25
N MET A 240 -3.22 3.05 -16.22
CA MET A 240 -1.84 2.94 -16.69
C MET A 240 -1.86 2.66 -18.18
N MET A 241 -1.23 3.54 -18.98
CA MET A 241 -1.24 3.48 -20.46
C MET A 241 0.13 3.89 -21.01
N GLN A 242 0.48 3.34 -22.18
CA GLN A 242 1.67 3.79 -22.93
C GLN A 242 1.44 5.17 -23.54
N LYS A 243 2.50 6.00 -23.59
CA LYS A 243 2.44 7.37 -24.15
C LYS A 243 1.98 7.39 -25.61
N GLU A 244 2.46 6.44 -26.41
CA GLU A 244 2.09 6.30 -27.81
C GLU A 244 0.60 6.02 -28.00
N MET A 245 0.02 5.19 -27.13
CA MET A 245 -1.41 4.91 -27.15
C MET A 245 -2.21 6.13 -26.72
N ASN A 246 -1.78 6.84 -25.68
CA ASN A 246 -2.43 8.07 -25.26
C ASN A 246 -2.45 9.12 -26.37
N ILE A 247 -1.39 9.25 -27.18
CA ILE A 247 -1.37 10.14 -28.35
C ILE A 247 -2.40 9.70 -29.39
N LYS A 248 -2.56 8.40 -29.65
CA LYS A 248 -3.57 7.87 -30.57
C LYS A 248 -4.99 8.11 -30.10
N VAL A 249 -5.25 7.93 -28.79
CA VAL A 249 -6.51 8.24 -28.13
C VAL A 249 -6.84 9.73 -28.30
N GLY A 250 -5.89 10.60 -27.98
CA GLY A 250 -6.02 12.06 -28.13
C GLY A 250 -7.20 12.62 -27.33
N ASN A 251 -8.07 13.35 -28.02
CA ASN A 251 -9.24 14.02 -27.42
C ASN A 251 -10.58 13.36 -27.79
N LYS A 252 -10.56 12.09 -28.18
CA LYS A 252 -11.75 11.35 -28.65
C LYS A 252 -12.53 10.77 -27.47
N SER A 253 -13.84 10.55 -27.69
CA SER A 253 -14.66 9.77 -26.74
C SER A 253 -14.17 8.33 -26.68
N PRO A 254 -14.47 7.59 -25.59
CA PRO A 254 -14.20 6.15 -25.53
C PRO A 254 -14.77 5.39 -26.73
N LYS A 255 -16.00 5.66 -27.12
CA LYS A 255 -16.65 5.09 -28.29
C LYS A 255 -15.85 5.31 -29.57
N GLU A 256 -15.34 6.53 -29.81
CA GLU A 256 -14.57 6.83 -31.00
C GLU A 256 -13.19 6.13 -31.00
N TYR A 257 -12.42 6.19 -29.90
CA TYR A 257 -11.08 5.66 -29.92
C TYR A 257 -11.07 4.12 -29.85
N LEU A 258 -12.01 3.50 -29.12
CA LEU A 258 -12.11 2.05 -29.06
C LEU A 258 -12.51 1.46 -30.43
N ASN A 259 -13.49 2.02 -31.08
CA ASN A 259 -13.94 1.55 -32.41
C ASN A 259 -12.91 1.82 -33.53
N LYS A 260 -12.05 2.83 -33.39
CA LYS A 260 -11.09 3.21 -34.44
C LYS A 260 -9.76 2.51 -34.36
N TYR A 261 -9.26 2.21 -33.15
CA TYR A 261 -7.86 1.86 -32.97
C TYR A 261 -7.62 0.46 -32.39
N ILE A 262 -8.66 -0.34 -32.15
CA ILE A 262 -8.50 -1.52 -31.32
C ILE A 262 -9.02 -2.78 -32.00
N GLU A 263 -8.09 -3.68 -32.23
CA GLU A 263 -8.33 -5.06 -32.60
C GLU A 263 -8.74 -5.85 -31.34
N ASN A 264 -10.02 -5.85 -31.00
CA ASN A 264 -10.75 -6.78 -30.12
C ASN A 264 -10.19 -7.20 -28.73
N ASP A 265 -8.99 -6.80 -28.29
CA ASP A 265 -8.50 -7.08 -26.94
C ASP A 265 -8.25 -5.78 -26.18
N TRP A 266 -9.30 -5.27 -25.55
CA TRP A 266 -9.24 -3.99 -24.83
C TRP A 266 -8.80 -4.14 -23.39
N ASN A 267 -8.57 -5.38 -22.92
CA ASN A 267 -8.20 -5.70 -21.53
C ASN A 267 -8.95 -4.86 -20.47
N LEU A 268 -10.26 -4.68 -20.69
CA LEU A 268 -11.12 -3.87 -19.84
C LEU A 268 -11.18 -4.40 -18.42
N GLU A 269 -11.37 -5.73 -18.26
CA GLU A 269 -11.45 -6.40 -16.98
C GLU A 269 -10.16 -6.22 -16.15
N GLU A 270 -9.00 -6.39 -16.78
CA GLU A 270 -7.69 -6.21 -16.15
C GLU A 270 -7.49 -4.79 -15.59
N ASN A 271 -8.22 -3.82 -16.13
CA ASN A 271 -8.18 -2.40 -15.75
C ASN A 271 -9.42 -1.94 -14.97
N ALA A 272 -10.24 -2.86 -14.50
CA ALA A 272 -11.49 -2.59 -13.79
C ALA A 272 -12.37 -1.58 -14.55
N ILE A 273 -12.56 -1.81 -15.84
CA ILE A 273 -13.32 -0.93 -16.73
C ILE A 273 -14.61 -1.65 -17.14
N PRO A 274 -15.78 -0.97 -17.07
CA PRO A 274 -17.05 -1.52 -17.53
C PRO A 274 -16.99 -1.97 -19.00
N SER A 275 -17.60 -3.12 -19.31
CA SER A 275 -17.65 -3.69 -20.68
C SER A 275 -18.29 -2.76 -21.70
N GLU A 276 -19.21 -1.91 -21.24
CA GLU A 276 -19.98 -0.96 -22.06
C GLU A 276 -19.18 0.26 -22.49
N LEU A 277 -17.89 0.39 -22.11
CA LEU A 277 -17.06 1.57 -22.41
C LEU A 277 -17.06 1.93 -23.91
N ALA A 278 -17.12 0.92 -24.78
CA ALA A 278 -17.10 1.09 -26.23
C ALA A 278 -18.33 1.84 -26.79
N ASP A 279 -19.40 1.93 -26.02
CA ASP A 279 -20.64 2.66 -26.36
C ASP A 279 -20.77 3.99 -25.62
N MET A 280 -19.80 4.32 -24.73
CA MET A 280 -19.90 5.47 -23.84
C MET A 280 -19.38 6.77 -24.48
N GLU A 281 -20.16 7.81 -24.29
CA GLU A 281 -19.87 9.22 -24.63
C GLU A 281 -20.00 10.09 -23.37
N ILE A 282 -20.04 11.42 -23.55
CA ILE A 282 -20.02 12.38 -22.43
C ILE A 282 -21.19 12.21 -21.45
N GLU A 283 -22.37 11.84 -21.95
CA GLU A 283 -23.59 11.64 -21.16
C GLU A 283 -23.43 10.48 -20.18
N SER A 284 -22.65 9.46 -20.55
CA SER A 284 -22.39 8.25 -19.73
C SER A 284 -21.25 8.43 -18.73
N TYR A 285 -20.55 9.57 -18.71
CA TYR A 285 -19.33 9.73 -17.88
C TYR A 285 -19.57 9.51 -16.39
N ASN A 286 -20.67 10.03 -15.83
CA ASN A 286 -20.97 9.83 -14.41
C ASN A 286 -21.31 8.37 -14.09
N GLN A 287 -22.03 7.68 -15.00
CA GLN A 287 -22.30 6.25 -14.89
C GLN A 287 -21.00 5.45 -14.94
N PHE A 288 -20.13 5.75 -15.90
CA PHE A 288 -18.80 5.13 -15.99
C PHE A 288 -18.01 5.22 -14.66
N LEU A 289 -17.93 6.42 -14.08
CA LEU A 289 -17.24 6.61 -12.80
C LEU A 289 -17.86 5.79 -11.67
N PHE A 290 -19.18 5.74 -11.61
CA PHE A 290 -19.90 4.98 -10.60
C PHE A 290 -19.65 3.47 -10.71
N GLU A 291 -19.77 2.92 -11.91
CA GLU A 291 -19.58 1.50 -12.17
C GLU A 291 -18.12 1.09 -11.99
N ARG A 292 -17.19 1.88 -12.51
CA ARG A 292 -15.77 1.58 -12.37
C ARG A 292 -15.27 1.57 -10.93
N ARG A 293 -15.75 2.49 -10.08
CA ARG A 293 -15.40 2.49 -8.67
C ARG A 293 -15.83 1.22 -7.93
N LYS A 294 -16.89 0.57 -8.39
CA LYS A 294 -17.32 -0.73 -7.85
C LYS A 294 -16.43 -1.87 -8.30
N LEU A 295 -15.86 -1.77 -9.49
CA LEU A 295 -14.94 -2.78 -10.04
C LEU A 295 -13.54 -2.66 -9.46
N MET A 296 -13.12 -1.46 -9.08
CA MET A 296 -11.82 -1.20 -8.45
C MET A 296 -11.76 -1.65 -7.00
#